data_32e8256c0db616e7c61245777510a189
#
_entry.id   32e8256c0db616e7c61245777510a189
#
_cell.length_a   1.000
_cell.length_b   1.000
_cell.length_c   1.000
_cell.angle_alpha   90.00
_cell.angle_beta   90.00
_cell.angle_gamma   90.00
#
_symmetry.space_group_name_H-M   'P 1'
#
loop_
_entity.id
_entity.type
_entity.pdbx_description
1 polymer ?
#
loop_
_entity_poly.entity_id
_entity_poly.type
_entity_poly.pdbx_seq_one_letter_code
_entity_poly.pdbx_strand_id
1 'polypeptide(L)'
;MNRDPNNPSNWDINADIVNSPLWTYSGKSPAVWKCPADHSTITLSSGEIKPRVRSMSMNIWVGGFRGMDQGLSDSANGWAMGGGRWRVYLKTYDMVDPGPSRTFVLLDMREDSVDIGNFAPNMRGWPDNPEQVGFYDLPGNYHHIANSFSFADGHAEIHRWRHPDTTPPLVRNGTVRDTFLSPNNPDIQWLQEHSTRLISTGSP
;
A
#
# COMPACT_ATOMS: atom_id res chain seq x y z
N MET A 1 5.95 4.63 9.09
CA MET A 1 7.13 3.80 9.41
C MET A 1 8.26 4.25 8.51
N ASN A 2 9.47 3.84 8.78
CA ASN A 2 10.64 4.37 8.08
C ASN A 2 11.69 3.26 7.96
N ARG A 3 12.52 3.31 6.90
CA ARG A 3 13.63 2.35 6.69
C ARG A 3 14.78 2.56 7.68
N ASP A 4 14.90 3.76 8.28
CA ASP A 4 15.83 3.99 9.39
C ASP A 4 15.29 3.31 10.66
N PRO A 5 16.02 2.33 11.23
CA PRO A 5 15.57 1.61 12.41
C PRO A 5 15.41 2.52 13.66
N ASN A 6 16.13 3.62 13.73
CA ASN A 6 16.07 4.54 14.87
C ASN A 6 14.91 5.55 14.76
N ASN A 7 14.18 5.57 13.64
CA ASN A 7 13.04 6.48 13.51
C ASN A 7 11.89 6.03 14.40
N PRO A 8 11.40 6.90 15.34
CA PRO A 8 10.35 6.55 16.29
C PRO A 8 9.03 6.15 15.63
N SER A 9 8.75 6.56 14.40
CA SER A 9 7.60 6.10 13.62
C SER A 9 7.47 4.57 13.50
N ASN A 10 8.57 3.85 13.73
CA ASN A 10 8.58 2.39 13.65
C ASN A 10 8.03 1.72 14.92
N TRP A 11 8.17 2.37 16.08
CA TRP A 11 7.92 1.72 17.38
C TRP A 11 7.20 2.62 18.42
N ASP A 12 7.00 3.91 18.13
CA ASP A 12 6.25 4.83 18.99
C ASP A 12 4.95 5.26 18.30
N ILE A 13 3.81 4.89 18.89
CA ILE A 13 2.50 5.28 18.38
C ILE A 13 2.28 6.79 18.36
N ASN A 14 2.97 7.53 19.25
CA ASN A 14 2.82 8.98 19.35
C ASN A 14 3.53 9.72 18.21
N ALA A 15 4.47 9.07 17.52
CA ALA A 15 5.18 9.71 16.42
C ALA A 15 4.23 10.04 15.24
N ASP A 16 3.40 9.06 14.83
CA ASP A 16 2.52 9.21 13.66
C ASP A 16 1.07 8.84 13.95
N ILE A 17 0.82 7.69 14.59
CA ILE A 17 -0.51 7.08 14.68
C ILE A 17 -1.48 7.98 15.45
N VAL A 18 -1.09 8.44 16.62
CA VAL A 18 -1.93 9.31 17.48
C VAL A 18 -2.18 10.67 16.83
N ASN A 19 -1.24 11.12 15.99
CA ASN A 19 -1.33 12.39 15.25
C ASN A 19 -2.07 12.25 13.91
N SER A 20 -2.42 11.03 13.50
CA SER A 20 -3.14 10.78 12.26
C SER A 20 -4.59 11.31 12.35
N PRO A 21 -5.11 11.96 11.30
CA PRO A 21 -6.53 12.30 11.22
C PRO A 21 -7.46 11.08 11.41
N LEU A 22 -6.99 9.89 11.07
CA LEU A 22 -7.76 8.64 11.21
C LEU A 22 -7.84 8.15 12.66
N TRP A 23 -7.01 8.66 13.58
CA TRP A 23 -6.94 8.22 14.96
C TRP A 23 -8.29 8.29 15.69
N THR A 24 -9.02 9.39 15.49
CA THR A 24 -10.35 9.57 16.10
C THR A 24 -11.37 8.57 15.57
N TYR A 25 -11.29 8.24 14.27
CA TYR A 25 -12.20 7.32 13.61
C TYR A 25 -11.88 5.84 13.90
N SER A 26 -10.65 5.54 14.32
CA SER A 26 -10.23 4.20 14.75
C SER A 26 -10.55 3.90 16.22
N GLY A 27 -11.41 4.70 16.85
CA GLY A 27 -11.73 4.57 18.26
C GLY A 27 -10.54 4.81 19.19
N LYS A 28 -9.52 5.52 18.73
CA LYS A 28 -8.26 5.76 19.44
C LYS A 28 -7.56 4.47 19.88
N SER A 29 -7.74 3.41 19.10
CA SER A 29 -7.15 2.10 19.35
C SER A 29 -5.91 1.87 18.50
N PRO A 30 -4.72 1.66 19.07
CA PRO A 30 -3.53 1.32 18.27
C PRO A 30 -3.63 -0.06 17.62
N ALA A 31 -4.47 -0.95 18.15
CA ALA A 31 -4.60 -2.33 17.67
C ALA A 31 -5.12 -2.43 16.22
N VAL A 32 -5.87 -1.42 15.74
CA VAL A 32 -6.39 -1.44 14.36
C VAL A 32 -5.32 -1.07 13.31
N TRP A 33 -4.15 -0.61 13.74
CA TRP A 33 -3.08 -0.19 12.85
C TRP A 33 -2.08 -1.29 12.52
N LYS A 34 -2.22 -2.44 13.17
CA LYS A 34 -1.32 -3.57 12.99
C LYS A 34 -2.10 -4.88 12.94
N CYS A 35 -1.79 -5.70 11.93
CA CYS A 35 -2.32 -7.05 11.85
C CYS A 35 -1.91 -7.86 13.09
N PRO A 36 -2.82 -8.54 13.79
CA PRO A 36 -2.47 -9.37 14.94
C PRO A 36 -1.49 -10.51 14.62
N ALA A 37 -1.44 -10.95 13.37
CA ALA A 37 -0.48 -11.96 12.89
C ALA A 37 0.91 -11.38 12.56
N ASP A 38 1.06 -10.06 12.57
CA ASP A 38 2.35 -9.39 12.41
C ASP A 38 3.08 -9.31 13.75
N HIS A 39 4.08 -10.16 13.94
CA HIS A 39 4.96 -10.18 15.10
C HIS A 39 6.29 -9.46 14.85
N SER A 40 6.34 -8.57 13.86
CA SER A 40 7.56 -7.87 13.47
C SER A 40 8.11 -6.98 14.57
N THR A 41 9.43 -6.94 14.61
CA THR A 41 10.21 -6.08 15.51
C THR A 41 11.17 -5.23 14.69
N ILE A 42 11.74 -4.23 15.33
CA ILE A 42 12.85 -3.42 14.81
C ILE A 42 13.99 -3.45 15.80
N THR A 43 15.22 -3.62 15.32
CA THR A 43 16.43 -3.54 16.13
C THR A 43 17.06 -2.16 15.95
N LEU A 44 17.12 -1.39 17.02
CA LEU A 44 17.75 -0.06 17.02
C LEU A 44 19.28 -0.18 16.90
N SER A 45 19.95 0.91 16.53
CA SER A 45 21.42 0.97 16.50
C SER A 45 22.07 0.73 17.87
N SER A 46 21.32 0.92 18.96
CA SER A 46 21.73 0.58 20.32
C SER A 46 21.73 -0.92 20.62
N GLY A 47 21.15 -1.74 19.74
CA GLY A 47 20.87 -3.16 19.97
C GLY A 47 19.54 -3.43 20.66
N GLU A 48 18.80 -2.40 21.09
CA GLU A 48 17.45 -2.58 21.67
C GLU A 48 16.47 -3.06 20.62
N ILE A 49 15.63 -4.04 20.98
CA ILE A 49 14.58 -4.58 20.12
C ILE A 49 13.22 -4.04 20.56
N LYS A 50 12.49 -3.45 19.63
CA LYS A 50 11.14 -2.93 19.87
C LYS A 50 10.12 -3.55 18.93
N PRO A 51 8.87 -3.78 19.36
CA PRO A 51 7.80 -4.19 18.46
C PRO A 51 7.48 -3.06 17.48
N ARG A 52 7.21 -3.40 16.21
CA ARG A 52 6.67 -2.43 15.26
C ARG A 52 5.22 -2.11 15.62
N VAL A 53 4.80 -0.86 15.40
CA VAL A 53 3.47 -0.38 15.81
C VAL A 53 2.44 -0.41 14.68
N ARG A 54 2.86 -0.71 13.45
CA ARG A 54 1.96 -0.68 12.29
C ARG A 54 2.40 -1.67 11.21
N SER A 55 1.42 -2.34 10.58
CA SER A 55 1.53 -3.01 9.28
C SER A 55 0.60 -2.36 8.24
N MET A 56 -0.48 -1.72 8.68
CA MET A 56 -1.47 -1.09 7.79
C MET A 56 -0.85 0.05 6.99
N SER A 57 -1.08 0.01 5.67
CA SER A 57 -0.67 1.04 4.73
C SER A 57 -1.84 1.43 3.83
N MET A 58 -1.86 2.69 3.43
CA MET A 58 -2.96 3.24 2.65
C MET A 58 -2.61 3.23 1.17
N ASN A 59 -3.57 2.85 0.34
CA ASN A 59 -3.47 2.96 -1.12
C ASN A 59 -3.16 4.41 -1.51
N ILE A 60 -2.03 4.61 -2.20
CA ILE A 60 -1.55 5.95 -2.59
C ILE A 60 -2.54 6.71 -3.49
N TRP A 61 -3.40 5.99 -4.19
CA TRP A 61 -4.42 6.57 -5.07
C TRP A 61 -5.67 7.06 -4.33
N VAL A 62 -5.73 6.85 -2.99
CA VAL A 62 -6.83 7.30 -2.13
C VAL A 62 -6.33 8.40 -1.19
N GLY A 63 -6.97 9.54 -1.19
CA GLY A 63 -6.64 10.69 -0.34
C GLY A 63 -5.50 11.59 -0.84
N GLY A 64 -4.75 11.15 -1.82
CA GLY A 64 -3.62 11.88 -2.37
C GLY A 64 -2.35 11.82 -1.51
N PHE A 65 -1.20 12.11 -2.14
CA PHE A 65 0.11 12.14 -1.51
C PHE A 65 1.09 12.99 -2.34
N ARG A 66 1.85 13.87 -1.69
CA ARG A 66 2.92 14.67 -2.33
C ARG A 66 2.51 15.37 -3.63
N GLY A 67 1.48 16.20 -3.59
CA GLY A 67 1.00 16.96 -4.75
C GLY A 67 0.00 16.21 -5.63
N MET A 68 -0.45 15.03 -5.23
CA MET A 68 -1.58 14.33 -5.84
C MET A 68 -2.94 14.79 -5.29
N ASP A 69 -2.96 15.79 -4.45
CA ASP A 69 -4.12 16.42 -3.83
C ASP A 69 -5.05 17.15 -4.82
N GLN A 70 -4.65 17.23 -6.08
CA GLN A 70 -5.47 17.75 -7.19
C GLN A 70 -6.37 16.67 -7.83
N GLY A 71 -6.43 15.45 -7.29
CA GLY A 71 -7.17 14.34 -7.86
C GLY A 71 -6.53 13.70 -9.09
N LEU A 72 -5.29 14.10 -9.43
CA LEU A 72 -4.54 13.60 -10.58
C LEU A 72 -3.10 13.29 -10.18
N SER A 73 -2.56 12.20 -10.73
CA SER A 73 -1.14 11.88 -10.68
C SER A 73 -0.60 11.82 -12.09
N ASP A 74 0.46 12.55 -12.35
CA ASP A 74 1.18 12.57 -13.62
C ASP A 74 2.49 11.76 -13.50
N SER A 75 2.77 10.92 -14.49
CA SER A 75 3.99 10.12 -14.55
C SER A 75 5.28 10.95 -14.53
N ALA A 76 5.22 12.20 -15.00
CA ALA A 76 6.35 13.11 -14.96
C ALA A 76 6.85 13.44 -13.55
N ASN A 77 6.00 13.30 -12.54
CA ASN A 77 6.32 13.56 -11.13
C ASN A 77 6.92 12.35 -10.38
N GLY A 78 7.25 11.27 -11.08
CA GLY A 78 7.95 10.11 -10.53
C GLY A 78 7.13 9.18 -9.63
N TRP A 79 5.87 9.53 -9.35
CA TRP A 79 4.96 8.75 -8.51
C TRP A 79 3.88 8.03 -9.32
N ALA A 80 3.72 8.37 -10.57
CA ALA A 80 2.81 7.69 -11.45
C ALA A 80 3.50 6.48 -12.07
N MET A 81 3.39 5.42 -11.39
CA MET A 81 3.94 4.14 -11.77
C MET A 81 3.19 3.60 -12.96
N GLY A 82 3.87 3.61 -14.09
CA GLY A 82 3.34 3.04 -15.32
C GLY A 82 3.09 4.01 -16.46
N GLY A 83 3.38 5.31 -16.27
CA GLY A 83 3.12 6.33 -17.29
C GLY A 83 1.63 6.69 -17.41
N GLY A 84 1.36 7.85 -17.94
CA GLY A 84 0.00 8.35 -18.09
C GLY A 84 -0.50 9.17 -16.91
N ARG A 85 -1.76 9.57 -16.99
CA ARG A 85 -2.43 10.35 -15.94
C ARG A 85 -3.41 9.45 -15.20
N TRP A 86 -3.17 9.30 -13.90
CA TRP A 86 -3.96 8.43 -13.03
C TRP A 86 -4.85 9.25 -12.09
N ARG A 87 -6.05 8.75 -11.86
CA ARG A 87 -7.00 9.38 -10.95
C ARG A 87 -6.58 9.15 -9.50
N VAL A 88 -6.60 10.21 -8.71
CA VAL A 88 -6.48 10.16 -7.25
C VAL A 88 -7.85 10.49 -6.66
N TYR A 89 -8.40 9.59 -5.85
CA TYR A 89 -9.72 9.74 -5.27
C TYR A 89 -9.62 10.56 -3.98
N LEU A 90 -10.07 11.79 -4.01
CA LEU A 90 -10.06 12.68 -2.84
C LEU A 90 -11.34 12.55 -2.01
N LYS A 91 -12.41 12.06 -2.62
CA LYS A 91 -13.72 11.90 -2.00
C LYS A 91 -14.39 10.63 -2.52
N THR A 92 -15.29 10.06 -1.72
CA THR A 92 -15.97 8.80 -2.09
C THR A 92 -16.74 8.91 -3.41
N TYR A 93 -17.33 10.06 -3.73
CA TYR A 93 -18.06 10.24 -4.99
C TYR A 93 -17.13 10.34 -6.23
N ASP A 94 -15.83 10.52 -6.04
CA ASP A 94 -14.86 10.47 -7.15
C ASP A 94 -14.63 9.03 -7.63
N MET A 95 -14.98 8.06 -6.81
CA MET A 95 -14.75 6.61 -7.06
C MET A 95 -15.83 6.03 -7.97
N VAL A 96 -15.99 6.58 -9.16
CA VAL A 96 -16.98 6.11 -10.15
C VAL A 96 -16.51 4.81 -10.81
N ASP A 97 -15.22 4.72 -11.10
CA ASP A 97 -14.54 3.55 -11.69
C ASP A 97 -13.19 3.40 -11.00
N PRO A 98 -12.92 2.23 -10.38
CA PRO A 98 -13.67 0.97 -10.39
C PRO A 98 -14.88 0.92 -9.44
N GLY A 99 -15.21 1.99 -8.76
CA GLY A 99 -16.26 2.08 -7.76
C GLY A 99 -15.77 1.78 -6.34
N PRO A 100 -16.51 2.23 -5.29
CA PRO A 100 -16.07 2.10 -3.90
C PRO A 100 -15.87 0.64 -3.45
N SER A 101 -16.71 -0.28 -3.91
CA SER A 101 -16.62 -1.71 -3.59
C SER A 101 -15.45 -2.44 -4.28
N ARG A 102 -14.79 -1.77 -5.21
CA ARG A 102 -13.62 -2.30 -5.92
C ARG A 102 -12.37 -1.45 -5.73
N THR A 103 -12.42 -0.42 -4.90
CA THR A 103 -11.26 0.42 -4.57
C THR A 103 -10.81 0.08 -3.16
N PHE A 104 -9.68 -0.62 -3.00
CA PHE A 104 -9.17 -0.85 -1.67
C PHE A 104 -8.55 0.44 -1.09
N VAL A 105 -8.72 0.63 0.21
CA VAL A 105 -8.22 1.80 0.95
C VAL A 105 -6.99 1.43 1.77
N LEU A 106 -7.07 0.33 2.51
CA LEU A 106 -6.00 -0.13 3.40
C LEU A 106 -5.69 -1.61 3.15
N LEU A 107 -4.42 -1.94 3.34
CA LEU A 107 -3.92 -3.31 3.34
C LEU A 107 -2.75 -3.42 4.32
N ASP A 108 -2.35 -4.65 4.66
CA ASP A 108 -1.10 -4.88 5.36
C ASP A 108 0.09 -4.87 4.40
N MET A 109 1.15 -4.19 4.76
CA MET A 109 2.47 -4.32 4.13
C MET A 109 3.38 -5.23 4.95
N ARG A 110 4.27 -5.91 4.29
CA ARG A 110 5.27 -6.73 4.96
C ARG A 110 6.35 -5.87 5.63
N GLU A 111 6.89 -6.36 6.73
CA GLU A 111 7.82 -5.63 7.61
C GLU A 111 9.10 -5.15 6.91
N ASP A 112 9.55 -5.81 5.85
CA ASP A 112 10.77 -5.50 5.11
C ASP A 112 10.55 -4.63 3.85
N SER A 113 9.29 -4.29 3.54
CA SER A 113 8.91 -3.37 2.46
C SER A 113 8.29 -2.07 3.00
N VAL A 114 7.74 -2.07 4.21
CA VAL A 114 7.10 -0.89 4.80
C VAL A 114 8.09 0.27 4.97
N ASP A 115 7.78 1.42 4.35
CA ASP A 115 8.61 2.63 4.48
C ASP A 115 7.83 3.83 5.04
N ILE A 116 6.90 4.43 4.31
CA ILE A 116 6.21 5.68 4.69
C ILE A 116 4.73 5.50 5.07
N GLY A 117 4.21 4.28 5.01
CA GLY A 117 2.82 3.97 5.38
C GLY A 117 1.80 4.18 4.29
N ASN A 118 2.24 4.40 3.08
CA ASN A 118 1.44 4.26 1.87
C ASN A 118 1.87 2.98 1.16
N PHE A 119 0.93 2.39 0.43
CA PHE A 119 1.17 1.31 -0.51
C PHE A 119 0.95 1.84 -1.91
N ALA A 120 1.94 1.64 -2.76
CA ALA A 120 1.94 2.18 -4.11
C ALA A 120 1.74 1.06 -5.16
N PRO A 121 0.50 0.73 -5.54
CA PRO A 121 0.23 -0.16 -6.66
C PRO A 121 0.86 0.40 -7.93
N ASN A 122 1.75 -0.38 -8.53
CA ASN A 122 2.38 -0.01 -9.80
C ASN A 122 1.38 -0.25 -10.94
N MET A 123 0.99 0.82 -11.63
CA MET A 123 0.00 0.75 -12.73
C MET A 123 0.64 0.47 -14.09
N ARG A 124 1.94 0.19 -14.15
CA ARG A 124 2.63 -0.16 -15.39
C ARG A 124 1.99 -1.42 -16.01
N GLY A 125 1.80 -1.37 -17.31
CA GLY A 125 1.20 -2.48 -18.06
C GLY A 125 -0.34 -2.56 -18.02
N TRP A 126 -0.99 -1.81 -17.13
CA TRP A 126 -2.45 -1.77 -17.07
C TRP A 126 -3.07 -1.03 -18.25
N PRO A 127 -4.18 -1.53 -18.85
CA PRO A 127 -4.76 -2.87 -18.61
C PRO A 127 -4.23 -3.95 -19.57
N ASP A 128 -3.58 -3.59 -20.68
CA ASP A 128 -3.43 -4.44 -21.87
C ASP A 128 -2.04 -5.05 -22.07
N ASN A 129 -1.08 -4.72 -21.20
CA ASN A 129 0.32 -5.18 -21.30
C ASN A 129 0.78 -5.93 -20.06
N PRO A 130 0.22 -7.12 -19.77
CA PRO A 130 0.51 -7.87 -18.55
C PRO A 130 1.99 -8.30 -18.44
N GLU A 131 2.72 -8.37 -19.55
CA GLU A 131 4.15 -8.66 -19.56
C GLU A 131 5.01 -7.53 -18.98
N GLN A 132 4.43 -6.34 -18.79
CA GLN A 132 5.14 -5.17 -18.24
C GLN A 132 4.80 -4.89 -16.77
N VAL A 133 3.94 -5.68 -16.14
CA VAL A 133 3.55 -5.43 -14.76
C VAL A 133 4.71 -5.67 -13.79
N GLY A 134 4.69 -5.01 -12.65
CA GLY A 134 5.73 -5.09 -11.64
C GLY A 134 5.27 -4.55 -10.30
N PHE A 135 6.07 -4.79 -9.28
CA PHE A 135 5.88 -4.23 -7.96
C PHE A 135 6.60 -2.88 -7.82
N TYR A 136 6.10 -2.08 -6.92
CA TYR A 136 6.76 -0.92 -6.33
C TYR A 136 6.86 -1.09 -4.82
N ASP A 137 5.81 -1.65 -4.22
CA ASP A 137 5.75 -2.10 -2.83
C ASP A 137 5.24 -3.54 -2.80
N LEU A 138 5.69 -4.32 -1.83
CA LEU A 138 5.23 -5.68 -1.61
C LEU A 138 4.16 -5.73 -0.52
N PRO A 139 3.01 -6.36 -0.80
CA PRO A 139 1.96 -6.52 0.17
C PRO A 139 2.34 -7.54 1.26
N GLY A 140 1.65 -7.48 2.40
CA GLY A 140 1.77 -8.46 3.46
C GLY A 140 1.31 -9.85 3.05
N ASN A 141 1.77 -10.86 3.80
CA ASN A 141 1.41 -12.26 3.59
C ASN A 141 1.11 -12.99 4.91
N TYR A 142 0.61 -12.24 5.90
CA TYR A 142 0.44 -12.70 7.29
C TYR A 142 -0.66 -13.77 7.46
N HIS A 143 -1.56 -13.93 6.48
CA HIS A 143 -2.70 -14.86 6.54
C HIS A 143 -2.51 -16.07 5.61
N HIS A 144 -1.46 -16.87 5.82
CA HIS A 144 -1.14 -18.06 4.99
C HIS A 144 -1.07 -17.74 3.49
N ILE A 145 -0.11 -16.90 3.10
CA ILE A 145 0.08 -16.39 1.73
C ILE A 145 -1.15 -15.58 1.26
N ALA A 146 -1.75 -14.82 2.16
CA ALA A 146 -2.87 -13.94 1.87
C ALA A 146 -2.70 -12.61 2.61
N ASN A 147 -3.44 -11.61 2.17
CA ASN A 147 -3.49 -10.30 2.78
C ASN A 147 -4.92 -9.87 3.02
N SER A 148 -5.14 -9.03 4.03
CA SER A 148 -6.43 -8.40 4.30
C SER A 148 -6.48 -7.03 3.62
N PHE A 149 -7.66 -6.71 3.10
CA PHE A 149 -7.96 -5.44 2.44
C PHE A 149 -9.23 -4.85 3.02
N SER A 150 -9.25 -3.53 3.23
CA SER A 150 -10.50 -2.78 3.42
C SER A 150 -10.81 -1.96 2.18
N PHE A 151 -12.08 -1.89 1.82
CA PHE A 151 -12.56 -1.18 0.63
C PHE A 151 -13.28 0.11 0.99
N ALA A 152 -13.45 0.98 0.00
CA ALA A 152 -13.99 2.32 0.21
C ALA A 152 -15.49 2.34 0.54
N ASP A 153 -16.22 1.24 0.31
CA ASP A 153 -17.61 1.05 0.75
C ASP A 153 -17.73 0.49 2.18
N GLY A 154 -16.60 0.18 2.83
CA GLY A 154 -16.52 -0.31 4.20
C GLY A 154 -16.46 -1.83 4.36
N HIS A 155 -16.56 -2.61 3.27
CA HIS A 155 -16.35 -4.05 3.40
C HIS A 155 -14.86 -4.39 3.51
N ALA A 156 -14.56 -5.60 3.95
CA ALA A 156 -13.22 -6.16 4.00
C ALA A 156 -13.19 -7.56 3.39
N GLU A 157 -12.06 -7.91 2.79
CA GLU A 157 -11.84 -9.25 2.26
C GLU A 157 -10.40 -9.72 2.50
N ILE A 158 -10.20 -11.03 2.38
CA ILE A 158 -8.87 -11.65 2.38
C ILE A 158 -8.58 -12.12 0.97
N HIS A 159 -7.53 -11.57 0.35
CA HIS A 159 -7.06 -11.99 -0.96
C HIS A 159 -5.84 -12.91 -0.82
N ARG A 160 -5.91 -14.09 -1.45
CA ARG A 160 -4.83 -15.08 -1.44
C ARG A 160 -3.91 -14.88 -2.64
N TRP A 161 -2.61 -14.72 -2.36
CA TRP A 161 -1.58 -14.59 -3.38
C TRP A 161 -1.36 -15.89 -4.14
N ARG A 162 -1.09 -15.78 -5.44
CA ARG A 162 -0.97 -16.90 -6.37
C ARG A 162 0.43 -17.00 -6.99
N HIS A 163 1.12 -15.88 -7.09
CA HIS A 163 2.43 -15.81 -7.75
C HIS A 163 3.56 -15.77 -6.72
N PRO A 164 4.66 -16.53 -6.91
CA PRO A 164 5.76 -16.59 -5.95
C PRO A 164 6.46 -15.24 -5.74
N ASP A 165 6.53 -14.40 -6.78
CA ASP A 165 7.13 -13.06 -6.67
C ASP A 165 6.36 -12.12 -5.75
N THR A 166 5.09 -12.40 -5.48
CA THR A 166 4.28 -11.61 -4.53
C THR A 166 4.68 -11.88 -3.09
N THR A 167 5.20 -13.08 -2.82
CA THR A 167 5.56 -13.52 -1.47
C THR A 167 7.00 -14.05 -1.38
N PRO A 168 8.01 -13.28 -1.80
CA PRO A 168 9.40 -13.71 -1.66
C PRO A 168 9.75 -13.93 -0.17
N PRO A 169 10.81 -14.70 0.14
CA PRO A 169 11.27 -14.91 1.50
C PRO A 169 11.41 -13.58 2.27
N LEU A 170 11.02 -13.61 3.54
CA LEU A 170 11.08 -12.44 4.41
C LEU A 170 12.51 -12.11 4.81
N VAL A 171 12.91 -10.85 4.65
CA VAL A 171 14.21 -10.32 5.09
C VAL A 171 14.02 -9.67 6.47
N ARG A 172 14.18 -10.46 7.54
CA ARG A 172 14.01 -9.95 8.91
C ARG A 172 15.04 -8.89 9.24
N ASN A 173 14.59 -7.79 9.85
CA ASN A 173 15.42 -6.62 10.22
C ASN A 173 16.20 -6.02 9.03
N GLY A 174 15.71 -6.19 7.82
CA GLY A 174 16.30 -5.68 6.59
C GLY A 174 15.26 -5.11 5.66
N THR A 175 15.68 -4.86 4.43
CA THR A 175 14.81 -4.38 3.35
C THR A 175 14.84 -5.39 2.21
N VAL A 176 13.66 -5.79 1.75
CA VAL A 176 13.52 -6.61 0.55
C VAL A 176 13.65 -5.72 -0.69
N ARG A 177 14.05 -6.31 -1.81
CA ARG A 177 13.90 -5.64 -3.10
C ARG A 177 12.43 -5.67 -3.49
N ASP A 178 11.77 -4.54 -3.41
CA ASP A 178 10.34 -4.39 -3.64
C ASP A 178 9.99 -3.77 -5.02
N THR A 179 10.97 -3.15 -5.68
CA THR A 179 10.77 -2.56 -7.02
C THR A 179 11.38 -3.45 -8.10
N PHE A 180 10.53 -4.19 -8.82
CA PHE A 180 10.95 -5.07 -9.91
C PHE A 180 9.79 -5.45 -10.84
N LEU A 181 10.13 -5.91 -12.05
CA LEU A 181 9.15 -6.47 -12.98
C LEU A 181 8.81 -7.90 -12.60
N SER A 182 7.54 -8.25 -12.72
CA SER A 182 7.01 -9.60 -12.53
C SER A 182 5.95 -9.86 -13.62
N PRO A 183 6.39 -10.18 -14.85
CA PRO A 183 5.53 -10.30 -16.01
C PRO A 183 4.40 -11.32 -15.80
N ASN A 184 3.20 -10.97 -16.26
CA ASN A 184 2.01 -11.81 -16.19
C ASN A 184 1.60 -12.22 -14.76
N ASN A 185 2.04 -11.49 -13.74
CA ASN A 185 1.68 -11.76 -12.34
C ASN A 185 0.20 -11.39 -12.10
N PRO A 186 -0.68 -12.38 -11.82
CA PRO A 186 -2.10 -12.14 -11.63
C PRO A 186 -2.40 -11.33 -10.35
N ASP A 187 -1.53 -11.37 -9.36
CA ASP A 187 -1.70 -10.63 -8.12
C ASP A 187 -1.50 -9.14 -8.33
N ILE A 188 -0.53 -8.76 -9.18
CA ILE A 188 -0.34 -7.35 -9.57
C ILE A 188 -1.55 -6.86 -10.37
N GLN A 189 -2.04 -7.65 -11.31
CA GLN A 189 -3.23 -7.30 -12.09
C GLN A 189 -4.43 -7.08 -11.17
N TRP A 190 -4.62 -7.95 -10.17
CA TRP A 190 -5.68 -7.79 -9.18
C TRP A 190 -5.51 -6.49 -8.37
N LEU A 191 -4.30 -6.17 -7.91
CA LEU A 191 -4.00 -4.91 -7.21
C LEU A 191 -4.31 -3.69 -8.09
N GLN A 192 -3.94 -3.74 -9.37
CA GLN A 192 -4.23 -2.67 -10.34
C GLN A 192 -5.73 -2.50 -10.55
N GLU A 193 -6.47 -3.60 -10.71
CA GLU A 193 -7.93 -3.59 -10.86
C GLU A 193 -8.65 -2.93 -9.70
N HIS A 194 -8.09 -3.03 -8.49
CA HIS A 194 -8.67 -2.54 -7.26
C HIS A 194 -8.04 -1.23 -6.74
N SER A 195 -7.31 -0.50 -7.59
CA SER A 195 -6.58 0.71 -7.19
C SER A 195 -7.14 1.98 -7.82
N THR A 196 -6.86 2.20 -9.09
CA THR A 196 -7.18 3.46 -9.78
C THR A 196 -7.48 3.22 -11.27
N ARG A 197 -7.81 4.29 -11.99
CA ARG A 197 -8.01 4.28 -13.44
C ARG A 197 -7.26 5.40 -14.14
N LEU A 198 -6.88 5.11 -15.37
CA LEU A 198 -6.36 6.12 -16.29
C LEU A 198 -7.44 7.16 -16.56
N ILE A 199 -7.07 8.40 -16.54
CA ILE A 199 -7.96 9.46 -16.99
C ILE A 199 -7.93 9.42 -18.49
N SER A 200 -9.04 8.99 -19.10
CA SER A 200 -9.18 9.11 -20.54
C SER A 200 -9.02 10.58 -20.91
N THR A 201 -8.02 10.89 -21.71
CA THR A 201 -7.98 12.15 -22.44
C THR A 201 -9.08 12.08 -23.47
N GLY A 202 -10.33 12.24 -23.02
CA GLY A 202 -11.43 12.45 -23.92
C GLY A 202 -11.10 13.66 -24.74
N SER A 203 -10.98 13.49 -26.05
CA SER A 203 -11.05 14.64 -26.97
C SER A 203 -12.34 15.39 -26.66
N PRO A 204 -12.31 16.73 -26.55
CA PRO A 204 -13.49 17.53 -26.33
C PRO A 204 -14.52 17.35 -27.44
#